data_fd3bc3478867f429f91ae8980d1eda1a
#
_entry.id   fd3bc3478867f429f91ae8980d1eda1a
#
_cell.length_a   1.000
_cell.length_b   1.000
_cell.length_c   1.000
_cell.angle_alpha   90.00
_cell.angle_beta   90.00
_cell.angle_gamma   90.00
#
_symmetry.space_group_name_H-M   'P 1'
#
loop_
_entity.id
_entity.type
_entity.pdbx_description
1 polymer ?
#
loop_
_entity_poly.entity_id
_entity_poly.type
_entity_poly.pdbx_seq_one_letter_code
_entity_poly.pdbx_strand_id
1 'polypeptide(L)'
;MKMKKLMITGCVAAMLFLVPSQKNSWLYAADFEGNEEAWLNKCSVAQESEAAAQQCAAFKEYYAGLSSSLEGEVSSLDKKISAIKNNIEEITSVMKQLQSVIDKLDKNIEINKANIRTIEGQISKLNVEIKKKQKDIDQRNKIITDRMLDEQAVIGTNMDVEVIMGSKDLVDMIRKVDGLQRITDSDQVEIKKLQEDKAELDHQKSEKNRLKADVEAKKAENEKNKKETEKVQKQKKKLLEEYRKQEAELNEKMRSVQVDIASIQNNMININTSVAGKLDFSGN
;
A
#
# COMPACT_ATOMS: atom_id res chain seq x y z
N MET A 1 -7.58 -14.50 -3.70
CA MET A 1 -7.94 -13.85 -4.98
C MET A 1 -6.71 -13.82 -5.88
N LYS A 2 -6.73 -14.59 -6.97
CA LYS A 2 -5.59 -14.72 -7.91
C LYS A 2 -5.57 -13.48 -8.81
N MET A 3 -4.54 -12.65 -8.69
CA MET A 3 -4.29 -11.55 -9.61
C MET A 3 -3.78 -12.13 -10.94
N LYS A 4 -4.62 -12.01 -11.98
CA LYS A 4 -4.23 -12.31 -13.37
C LYS A 4 -3.17 -11.28 -13.80
N LYS A 5 -1.97 -11.78 -14.12
CA LYS A 5 -0.95 -11.02 -14.85
C LYS A 5 -1.49 -10.69 -16.22
N LEU A 6 -1.76 -9.42 -16.49
CA LEU A 6 -2.02 -8.92 -17.84
C LEU A 6 -0.67 -8.77 -18.52
N MET A 7 -0.29 -9.75 -19.33
CA MET A 7 0.78 -9.61 -20.31
C MET A 7 0.25 -8.77 -21.47
N ILE A 8 0.72 -7.55 -21.60
CA ILE A 8 0.57 -6.76 -22.82
C ILE A 8 1.67 -7.21 -23.76
N THR A 9 1.33 -8.21 -24.57
CA THR A 9 2.14 -8.62 -25.70
C THR A 9 1.89 -7.60 -26.81
N GLY A 10 2.94 -6.85 -27.16
CA GLY A 10 2.91 -5.91 -28.30
C GLY A 10 2.71 -6.67 -29.60
N CYS A 11 1.53 -6.62 -30.17
CA CYS A 11 1.29 -6.93 -31.56
C CYS A 11 1.53 -5.67 -32.38
N VAL A 12 2.73 -5.57 -32.95
CA VAL A 12 2.95 -4.74 -34.13
C VAL A 12 2.32 -5.50 -35.30
N ALA A 13 1.02 -5.28 -35.50
CA ALA A 13 0.35 -5.73 -36.71
C ALA A 13 0.66 -4.71 -37.81
N ALA A 14 1.48 -5.10 -38.75
CA ALA A 14 1.63 -4.42 -40.02
C ALA A 14 0.26 -4.40 -40.70
N MET A 15 -0.46 -3.28 -40.66
CA MET A 15 -1.67 -3.07 -41.46
C MET A 15 -1.23 -2.78 -42.87
N LEU A 16 -1.32 -3.81 -43.74
CA LEU A 16 -1.40 -3.65 -45.16
C LEU A 16 -2.72 -2.94 -45.50
N PHE A 17 -2.64 -1.64 -45.77
CA PHE A 17 -3.74 -0.88 -46.33
C PHE A 17 -3.96 -1.30 -47.79
N LEU A 18 -5.08 -1.96 -48.03
CA LEU A 18 -5.65 -2.12 -49.38
C LEU A 18 -6.27 -0.76 -49.77
N VAL A 19 -5.55 -0.01 -50.57
CA VAL A 19 -6.05 1.19 -51.26
C VAL A 19 -6.69 0.77 -52.58
N PRO A 20 -7.90 1.22 -52.95
CA PRO A 20 -8.54 0.90 -54.21
C PRO A 20 -7.75 1.52 -55.38
N SER A 21 -7.54 0.74 -56.41
CA SER A 21 -6.76 1.03 -57.59
C SER A 21 -7.24 2.28 -58.32
N GLN A 22 -6.44 3.35 -58.26
CA GLN A 22 -6.36 4.31 -59.34
C GLN A 22 -5.10 3.99 -60.15
N LYS A 23 -5.32 3.64 -61.40
CA LYS A 23 -4.26 3.27 -62.35
C LYS A 23 -3.39 4.48 -62.61
N ASN A 24 -2.09 4.35 -62.46
CA ASN A 24 -0.95 5.16 -62.91
C ASN A 24 -0.12 5.96 -61.89
N SER A 25 -0.46 6.06 -60.60
CA SER A 25 0.44 6.78 -59.67
C SER A 25 1.54 5.90 -59.03
N TRP A 26 1.42 4.58 -59.14
CA TRP A 26 2.35 3.64 -58.51
C TRP A 26 3.72 3.49 -59.23
N LEU A 27 3.77 3.88 -60.52
CA LEU A 27 5.02 3.76 -61.31
C LEU A 27 6.06 4.82 -60.93
N TYR A 28 5.69 5.91 -60.25
CA TYR A 28 6.60 6.99 -59.88
C TYR A 28 6.88 7.08 -58.37
N ALA A 29 6.09 6.42 -57.52
CA ALA A 29 6.26 6.49 -56.07
C ALA A 29 7.62 5.93 -55.61
N ALA A 30 8.12 4.92 -56.27
CA ALA A 30 9.43 4.33 -55.97
C ALA A 30 10.62 5.25 -56.31
N ASP A 31 10.41 6.21 -57.22
CA ASP A 31 11.45 7.19 -57.58
C ASP A 31 11.46 8.42 -56.70
N PHE A 32 10.41 8.66 -55.87
CA PHE A 32 10.29 9.84 -55.01
C PHE A 32 10.91 9.58 -53.64
N GLU A 33 10.72 8.39 -53.09
CA GLU A 33 11.20 8.02 -51.76
C GLU A 33 12.75 8.00 -51.74
N GLY A 34 13.33 8.82 -50.85
CA GLY A 34 14.78 9.00 -50.71
C GLY A 34 15.43 9.97 -51.72
N ASN A 35 14.63 10.53 -52.65
CA ASN A 35 15.08 11.53 -53.62
C ASN A 35 14.28 12.84 -53.52
N GLU A 36 13.64 13.07 -52.39
CA GLU A 36 12.71 14.19 -52.21
C GLU A 36 13.35 15.55 -52.49
N GLU A 37 14.58 15.78 -52.03
CA GLU A 37 15.29 17.03 -52.24
C GLU A 37 15.57 17.30 -53.73
N ALA A 38 15.96 16.27 -54.49
CA ALA A 38 16.18 16.38 -55.92
C ALA A 38 14.90 16.72 -56.69
N TRP A 39 13.77 16.10 -56.29
CA TRP A 39 12.46 16.38 -56.87
C TRP A 39 11.91 17.77 -56.48
N LEU A 40 12.15 18.23 -55.25
CA LEU A 40 11.80 19.58 -54.80
C LEU A 40 12.53 20.62 -55.68
N ASN A 41 13.85 20.43 -55.87
CA ASN A 41 14.65 21.33 -56.70
C ASN A 41 14.16 21.31 -58.15
N LYS A 42 13.87 20.14 -58.72
CA LYS A 42 13.35 19.99 -60.08
C LYS A 42 12.00 20.67 -60.25
N CYS A 43 11.11 20.51 -59.31
CA CYS A 43 9.74 21.02 -59.36
C CYS A 43 9.56 22.43 -58.74
N SER A 44 10.63 23.12 -58.40
CA SER A 44 10.56 24.50 -57.89
C SER A 44 10.28 25.55 -58.97
N VAL A 45 10.47 25.22 -60.24
CA VAL A 45 10.30 26.09 -61.39
C VAL A 45 9.25 25.55 -62.35
N ALA A 46 8.75 26.40 -63.28
CA ALA A 46 7.84 25.97 -64.33
C ALA A 46 8.54 24.95 -65.25
N GLN A 47 7.87 23.90 -65.68
CA GLN A 47 8.45 22.80 -66.40
C GLN A 47 8.47 23.05 -67.91
N GLU A 48 9.51 22.50 -68.59
CA GLU A 48 9.69 22.69 -70.04
C GLU A 48 8.71 21.85 -70.88
N SER A 49 8.11 20.82 -70.31
CA SER A 49 7.17 19.93 -71.00
C SER A 49 5.98 19.52 -70.13
N GLU A 50 4.90 19.12 -70.79
CA GLU A 50 3.70 18.65 -70.13
C GLU A 50 3.94 17.32 -69.36
N ALA A 51 4.83 16.46 -69.86
CA ALA A 51 5.23 15.24 -69.19
C ALA A 51 6.01 15.54 -67.90
N ALA A 52 6.89 16.55 -67.89
CA ALA A 52 7.61 16.96 -66.67
C ALA A 52 6.65 17.64 -65.66
N ALA A 53 5.68 18.41 -66.12
CA ALA A 53 4.66 19.01 -65.26
C ALA A 53 3.78 17.92 -64.60
N GLN A 54 3.43 16.86 -65.34
CA GLN A 54 2.70 15.72 -64.76
C GLN A 54 3.52 14.98 -63.73
N GLN A 55 4.84 14.82 -63.90
CA GLN A 55 5.73 14.24 -62.88
C GLN A 55 5.75 15.09 -61.61
N CYS A 56 5.81 16.40 -61.70
CA CYS A 56 5.76 17.31 -60.55
C CYS A 56 4.37 17.28 -59.87
N ALA A 57 3.30 17.09 -60.64
CA ALA A 57 1.96 16.91 -60.06
C ALA A 57 1.89 15.58 -59.27
N ALA A 58 2.43 14.47 -59.82
CA ALA A 58 2.51 13.20 -59.11
C ALA A 58 3.40 13.29 -57.83
N PHE A 59 4.48 14.03 -57.89
CA PHE A 59 5.32 14.31 -56.72
C PHE A 59 4.57 15.11 -55.66
N LYS A 60 3.76 16.09 -56.06
CA LYS A 60 2.88 16.85 -55.17
C LYS A 60 1.84 15.95 -54.46
N GLU A 61 1.26 15.01 -55.25
CA GLU A 61 0.33 14.01 -54.67
C GLU A 61 1.03 13.06 -53.65
N TYR A 62 2.28 12.64 -53.97
CA TYR A 62 3.10 11.87 -53.03
C TYR A 62 3.30 12.62 -51.71
N TYR A 63 3.65 13.90 -51.76
CA TYR A 63 3.80 14.74 -50.56
C TYR A 63 2.50 14.94 -49.81
N ALA A 64 1.36 15.10 -50.49
CA ALA A 64 0.04 15.16 -49.90
C ALA A 64 -0.31 13.85 -49.16
N GLY A 65 0.00 12.70 -49.78
CA GLY A 65 -0.15 11.39 -49.18
C GLY A 65 0.71 11.21 -47.92
N LEU A 66 1.96 11.68 -47.96
CA LEU A 66 2.89 11.64 -46.84
C LEU A 66 2.38 12.53 -45.68
N SER A 67 1.93 13.76 -45.99
CA SER A 67 1.32 14.65 -44.99
C SER A 67 0.11 14.02 -44.33
N SER A 68 -0.82 13.44 -45.10
CA SER A 68 -2.01 12.76 -44.57
C SER A 68 -1.65 11.53 -43.70
N SER A 69 -0.62 10.76 -44.07
CA SER A 69 -0.12 9.65 -43.26
C SER A 69 0.40 10.13 -41.88
N LEU A 70 1.20 11.20 -41.88
CA LEU A 70 1.74 11.78 -40.66
C LEU A 70 0.64 12.43 -39.80
N GLU A 71 -0.38 13.06 -40.40
CA GLU A 71 -1.56 13.56 -39.68
C GLU A 71 -2.32 12.41 -39.00
N GLY A 72 -2.41 11.24 -39.64
CA GLY A 72 -2.94 10.02 -39.07
C GLY A 72 -2.11 9.54 -37.86
N GLU A 73 -0.78 9.63 -37.96
CA GLU A 73 0.13 9.30 -36.84
C GLU A 73 -0.08 10.28 -35.67
N VAL A 74 -0.18 11.58 -35.90
CA VAL A 74 -0.48 12.59 -34.88
C VAL A 74 -1.78 12.25 -34.17
N SER A 75 -2.85 11.94 -34.90
CA SER A 75 -4.14 11.55 -34.32
C SER A 75 -4.01 10.29 -33.45
N SER A 76 -3.23 9.30 -33.88
CA SER A 76 -2.95 8.09 -33.09
C SER A 76 -2.17 8.39 -31.81
N LEU A 77 -1.16 9.25 -31.90
CA LEU A 77 -0.35 9.69 -30.75
C LEU A 77 -1.21 10.47 -29.74
N ASP A 78 -2.07 11.37 -30.22
CA ASP A 78 -2.98 12.15 -29.37
C ASP A 78 -3.92 11.23 -28.56
N LYS A 79 -4.49 10.21 -29.21
CA LYS A 79 -5.31 9.21 -28.53
C LYS A 79 -4.53 8.46 -27.44
N LYS A 80 -3.27 8.09 -27.70
CA LYS A 80 -2.41 7.42 -26.72
C LYS A 80 -2.06 8.35 -25.55
N ILE A 81 -1.73 9.60 -25.83
CA ILE A 81 -1.46 10.63 -24.81
C ILE A 81 -2.68 10.83 -23.94
N SER A 82 -3.86 10.96 -24.54
CA SER A 82 -5.13 11.12 -23.81
C SER A 82 -5.42 9.93 -22.91
N ALA A 83 -5.18 8.70 -23.37
CA ALA A 83 -5.33 7.50 -22.55
C ALA A 83 -4.36 7.50 -21.36
N ILE A 84 -3.10 7.92 -21.56
CA ILE A 84 -2.11 8.01 -20.49
C ILE A 84 -2.49 9.10 -19.48
N LYS A 85 -2.96 10.26 -19.94
CA LYS A 85 -3.46 11.33 -19.05
C LYS A 85 -4.59 10.85 -18.16
N ASN A 86 -5.55 10.13 -18.71
CA ASN A 86 -6.65 9.55 -17.94
C ASN A 86 -6.12 8.57 -16.87
N ASN A 87 -5.14 7.72 -17.22
CA ASN A 87 -4.49 6.81 -16.27
C ASN A 87 -3.76 7.57 -15.14
N ILE A 88 -3.08 8.67 -15.48
CA ILE A 88 -2.41 9.54 -14.48
C ILE A 88 -3.43 10.16 -13.53
N GLU A 89 -4.56 10.64 -14.04
CA GLU A 89 -5.63 11.22 -13.23
C GLU A 89 -6.25 10.18 -12.30
N GLU A 90 -6.54 8.98 -12.81
CA GLU A 90 -7.06 7.87 -12.01
C GLU A 90 -6.08 7.49 -10.89
N ILE A 91 -4.80 7.29 -11.21
CA ILE A 91 -3.78 6.98 -10.21
C ILE A 91 -3.64 8.10 -9.18
N THR A 92 -3.68 9.35 -9.62
CA THR A 92 -3.61 10.52 -8.73
C THR A 92 -4.80 10.57 -7.77
N SER A 93 -6.00 10.26 -8.26
CA SER A 93 -7.21 10.14 -7.44
C SER A 93 -7.08 9.02 -6.39
N VAL A 94 -6.64 7.83 -6.84
CA VAL A 94 -6.39 6.69 -5.93
C VAL A 94 -5.32 7.03 -4.90
N MET A 95 -4.27 7.77 -5.28
CA MET A 95 -3.24 8.21 -4.31
C MET A 95 -3.78 9.17 -3.25
N LYS A 96 -4.71 10.07 -3.61
CA LYS A 96 -5.40 10.93 -2.63
C LYS A 96 -6.24 10.12 -1.65
N GLN A 97 -6.98 9.12 -2.15
CA GLN A 97 -7.76 8.22 -1.30
C GLN A 97 -6.85 7.41 -0.37
N LEU A 98 -5.74 6.89 -0.90
CA LEU A 98 -4.74 6.16 -0.13
C LEU A 98 -4.12 7.03 0.95
N GLN A 99 -3.82 8.30 0.66
CA GLN A 99 -3.31 9.24 1.67
C GLN A 99 -4.32 9.42 2.81
N SER A 100 -5.60 9.57 2.50
CA SER A 100 -6.65 9.64 3.53
C SER A 100 -6.72 8.37 4.40
N VAL A 101 -6.50 7.19 3.81
CA VAL A 101 -6.42 5.92 4.56
C VAL A 101 -5.18 5.91 5.46
N ILE A 102 -4.04 6.36 4.96
CA ILE A 102 -2.79 6.48 5.73
C ILE A 102 -2.99 7.39 6.93
N ASP A 103 -3.58 8.56 6.73
CA ASP A 103 -3.85 9.53 7.81
C ASP A 103 -4.77 8.95 8.89
N LYS A 104 -5.75 8.12 8.50
CA LYS A 104 -6.61 7.39 9.45
C LYS A 104 -5.84 6.30 10.20
N LEU A 105 -4.98 5.56 9.51
CA LEU A 105 -4.13 4.54 10.13
C LEU A 105 -3.14 5.17 11.11
N ASP A 106 -2.52 6.28 10.77
CA ASP A 106 -1.62 7.00 11.67
C ASP A 106 -2.33 7.49 12.93
N LYS A 107 -3.56 8.02 12.79
CA LYS A 107 -4.40 8.35 13.95
C LYS A 107 -4.71 7.13 14.82
N ASN A 108 -5.06 6.00 14.21
CA ASN A 108 -5.33 4.77 14.95
C ASN A 108 -4.06 4.24 15.64
N ILE A 109 -2.89 4.36 15.01
CA ILE A 109 -1.61 4.02 15.61
C ILE A 109 -1.36 4.89 16.85
N GLU A 110 -1.62 6.19 16.80
CA GLU A 110 -1.45 7.08 17.96
C GLU A 110 -2.44 6.74 19.09
N ILE A 111 -3.70 6.43 18.76
CA ILE A 111 -4.69 5.95 19.75
C ILE A 111 -4.20 4.62 20.37
N ASN A 112 -3.74 3.69 19.57
CA ASN A 112 -3.20 2.42 20.07
C ASN A 112 -1.97 2.63 20.95
N LYS A 113 -1.07 3.55 20.60
CA LYS A 113 0.08 3.92 21.46
C LYS A 113 -0.35 4.48 22.80
N ALA A 114 -1.39 5.34 22.83
CA ALA A 114 -1.94 5.88 24.07
C ALA A 114 -2.55 4.75 24.93
N ASN A 115 -3.31 3.85 24.31
CA ASN A 115 -3.89 2.68 24.99
C ASN A 115 -2.79 1.75 25.55
N ILE A 116 -1.72 1.51 24.77
CA ILE A 116 -0.57 0.72 25.22
C ILE A 116 0.06 1.33 26.47
N ARG A 117 0.30 2.65 26.49
CA ARG A 117 0.85 3.33 27.67
C ARG A 117 -0.07 3.17 28.90
N THR A 118 -1.38 3.26 28.71
CA THR A 118 -2.36 3.05 29.77
C THR A 118 -2.29 1.62 30.31
N ILE A 119 -2.25 0.61 29.44
CA ILE A 119 -2.13 -0.81 29.81
C ILE A 119 -0.78 -1.08 30.50
N GLU A 120 0.31 -0.52 30.00
CA GLU A 120 1.64 -0.62 30.62
C GLU A 120 1.63 -0.02 32.04
N GLY A 121 0.93 1.10 32.25
CA GLY A 121 0.68 1.68 33.57
C GLY A 121 -0.12 0.76 34.50
N GLN A 122 -1.16 0.09 33.97
CA GLN A 122 -1.93 -0.91 34.73
C GLN A 122 -1.07 -2.13 35.09
N ILE A 123 -0.27 -2.63 34.16
CA ILE A 123 0.68 -3.72 34.39
C ILE A 123 1.67 -3.34 35.49
N SER A 124 2.18 -2.09 35.50
CA SER A 124 3.07 -1.61 36.55
C SER A 124 2.43 -1.60 37.93
N LYS A 125 1.17 -1.11 38.04
CA LYS A 125 0.40 -1.14 39.30
C LYS A 125 0.16 -2.58 39.76
N LEU A 126 -0.30 -3.45 38.88
CA LEU A 126 -0.52 -4.87 39.18
C LEU A 126 0.77 -5.55 39.64
N ASN A 127 1.93 -5.20 39.07
CA ASN A 127 3.20 -5.74 39.55
C ASN A 127 3.52 -5.37 41.01
N VAL A 128 3.20 -4.15 41.43
CA VAL A 128 3.38 -3.71 42.82
C VAL A 128 2.41 -4.46 43.74
N GLU A 129 1.15 -4.55 43.35
CA GLU A 129 0.10 -5.24 44.11
C GLU A 129 0.40 -6.74 44.27
N ILE A 130 0.81 -7.41 43.17
CA ILE A 130 1.21 -8.81 43.17
C ILE A 130 2.40 -9.05 44.11
N LYS A 131 3.43 -8.17 44.10
CA LYS A 131 4.57 -8.27 45.02
C LYS A 131 4.14 -8.13 46.50
N LYS A 132 3.29 -7.14 46.78
CA LYS A 132 2.76 -6.92 48.13
C LYS A 132 1.96 -8.16 48.59
N LYS A 133 1.01 -8.60 47.77
CA LYS A 133 0.14 -9.73 48.12
C LYS A 133 0.96 -11.03 48.27
N GLN A 134 1.97 -11.24 47.46
CA GLN A 134 2.86 -12.40 47.62
C GLN A 134 3.60 -12.35 48.97
N LYS A 135 4.09 -11.18 49.36
CA LYS A 135 4.76 -11.02 50.65
C LYS A 135 3.82 -11.29 51.82
N ASP A 136 2.57 -10.79 51.76
CA ASP A 136 1.53 -11.00 52.79
C ASP A 136 1.17 -12.50 52.84
N ILE A 137 1.05 -13.18 51.72
CA ILE A 137 0.82 -14.63 51.63
C ILE A 137 1.99 -15.40 52.27
N ASP A 138 3.23 -15.04 51.96
CA ASP A 138 4.42 -15.70 52.51
C ASP A 138 4.51 -15.54 54.04
N GLN A 139 4.20 -14.37 54.55
CA GLN A 139 4.14 -14.10 56.00
C GLN A 139 3.05 -14.94 56.67
N ARG A 140 1.84 -14.98 56.11
CA ARG A 140 0.74 -15.82 56.65
C ARG A 140 1.05 -17.30 56.60
N ASN A 141 1.61 -17.76 55.49
CA ASN A 141 2.06 -19.15 55.33
C ASN A 141 3.04 -19.51 56.46
N LYS A 142 4.02 -18.61 56.74
CA LYS A 142 5.00 -18.85 57.79
C LYS A 142 4.32 -18.97 59.17
N ILE A 143 3.43 -18.03 59.50
CA ILE A 143 2.69 -18.05 60.79
C ILE A 143 1.89 -19.35 60.93
N ILE A 144 1.14 -19.74 59.87
CA ILE A 144 0.35 -20.97 59.89
C ILE A 144 1.26 -22.20 60.04
N THR A 145 2.39 -22.24 59.28
CA THR A 145 3.33 -23.36 59.34
C THR A 145 3.98 -23.49 60.73
N ASP A 146 4.42 -22.36 61.29
CA ASP A 146 5.01 -22.32 62.64
C ASP A 146 4.01 -22.84 63.66
N ARG A 147 2.72 -22.41 63.64
CA ARG A 147 1.65 -22.91 64.50
C ARG A 147 1.39 -24.41 64.33
N MET A 148 1.29 -24.87 63.06
CA MET A 148 1.10 -26.33 62.80
C MET A 148 2.27 -27.18 63.28
N LEU A 149 3.50 -26.66 63.21
CA LEU A 149 4.67 -27.34 63.76
C LEU A 149 4.64 -27.39 65.27
N ASP A 150 4.25 -26.28 65.90
CA ASP A 150 4.07 -26.23 67.37
C ASP A 150 2.96 -27.19 67.82
N GLU A 151 1.83 -27.23 67.13
CA GLU A 151 0.74 -28.18 67.39
C GLU A 151 1.19 -29.66 67.14
N GLN A 152 1.98 -29.90 66.07
CA GLN A 152 2.48 -31.24 65.78
C GLN A 152 3.46 -31.74 66.83
N ALA A 153 4.29 -30.87 67.39
CA ALA A 153 5.14 -31.18 68.54
C ALA A 153 4.30 -31.52 69.79
N VAL A 154 3.12 -30.98 69.90
CA VAL A 154 2.16 -31.16 70.96
C VAL A 154 1.29 -32.42 70.80
N ILE A 155 0.88 -32.76 69.54
CA ILE A 155 0.03 -33.92 69.26
C ILE A 155 0.74 -35.23 69.65
N GLY A 156 2.07 -35.29 69.75
CA GLY A 156 2.82 -36.44 70.28
C GLY A 156 2.69 -36.60 71.78
N THR A 157 2.16 -35.62 72.54
CA THR A 157 2.10 -35.60 73.99
C THR A 157 0.69 -35.55 74.58
N ASN A 158 -0.40 -35.65 73.81
CA ASN A 158 -1.77 -35.45 74.27
C ASN A 158 -1.98 -34.13 75.04
N MET A 159 -1.30 -33.05 74.61
CA MET A 159 -1.28 -31.77 75.33
C MET A 159 -2.66 -31.15 75.45
N ASP A 160 -3.54 -31.33 74.48
CA ASP A 160 -4.94 -30.85 74.61
C ASP A 160 -5.62 -31.53 75.76
N VAL A 161 -5.34 -32.84 75.90
CA VAL A 161 -5.83 -33.61 77.04
C VAL A 161 -5.12 -33.18 78.32
N GLU A 162 -3.80 -32.95 78.26
CA GLU A 162 -2.99 -32.52 79.42
C GLU A 162 -3.39 -31.10 79.92
N VAL A 163 -3.66 -30.15 78.94
CA VAL A 163 -4.18 -28.81 79.25
C VAL A 163 -5.57 -28.87 79.92
N ILE A 164 -6.44 -29.77 79.41
CA ILE A 164 -7.77 -29.98 79.99
C ILE A 164 -7.69 -30.71 81.32
N MET A 165 -6.91 -31.75 81.43
CA MET A 165 -6.70 -32.54 82.62
C MET A 165 -5.93 -31.81 83.70
N GLY A 166 -5.09 -30.83 83.38
CA GLY A 166 -4.38 -29.93 84.24
C GLY A 166 -5.25 -28.77 84.78
N SER A 167 -6.56 -28.81 84.60
CA SER A 167 -7.50 -27.76 85.06
C SER A 167 -7.71 -27.83 86.57
N LYS A 168 -7.74 -26.65 87.18
CA LYS A 168 -7.89 -26.53 88.67
C LYS A 168 -9.32 -26.83 89.16
N ASP A 169 -10.32 -26.55 88.34
CA ASP A 169 -11.72 -26.78 88.53
C ASP A 169 -12.52 -26.88 87.27
N LEU A 170 -13.78 -27.17 87.26
CA LEU A 170 -14.66 -27.33 86.10
C LEU A 170 -14.77 -26.05 85.27
N VAL A 171 -14.71 -24.85 85.92
CA VAL A 171 -14.79 -23.54 85.25
C VAL A 171 -13.51 -23.27 84.47
N ASP A 172 -12.36 -23.62 85.03
CA ASP A 172 -11.07 -23.52 84.38
C ASP A 172 -10.97 -24.48 83.16
N MET A 173 -11.50 -25.68 83.27
CA MET A 173 -11.63 -26.63 82.22
C MET A 173 -12.48 -26.12 81.05
N ILE A 174 -13.68 -25.53 81.35
CA ILE A 174 -14.56 -24.98 80.30
C ILE A 174 -13.86 -23.78 79.63
N ARG A 175 -13.17 -22.93 80.35
CA ARG A 175 -12.39 -21.81 79.73
C ARG A 175 -11.29 -22.25 78.84
N LYS A 176 -10.59 -23.32 79.20
CA LYS A 176 -9.48 -23.89 78.34
C LYS A 176 -10.05 -24.49 77.12
N VAL A 177 -11.14 -25.22 77.17
CA VAL A 177 -11.80 -25.79 75.96
C VAL A 177 -12.30 -24.69 75.03
N ASP A 178 -12.98 -23.67 75.56
CA ASP A 178 -13.43 -22.51 74.80
C ASP A 178 -12.23 -21.74 74.14
N GLY A 179 -11.12 -21.61 74.90
CA GLY A 179 -9.89 -21.04 74.32
C GLY A 179 -9.31 -21.81 73.16
N LEU A 180 -9.21 -23.14 73.27
CA LEU A 180 -8.74 -24.02 72.20
C LEU A 180 -9.67 -23.96 70.96
N GLN A 181 -10.97 -23.97 71.18
CA GLN A 181 -11.96 -23.86 70.13
C GLN A 181 -11.83 -22.51 69.37
N ARG A 182 -11.66 -21.40 70.06
CA ARG A 182 -11.45 -20.06 69.46
C ARG A 182 -10.15 -19.98 68.64
N ILE A 183 -9.09 -20.66 69.09
CA ILE A 183 -7.84 -20.73 68.35
C ILE A 183 -8.08 -21.52 67.06
N THR A 184 -8.68 -22.71 67.12
CA THR A 184 -9.01 -23.52 65.93
C THR A 184 -9.91 -22.79 64.94
N ASP A 185 -10.98 -22.11 65.42
CA ASP A 185 -11.87 -21.32 64.55
C ASP A 185 -11.11 -20.17 63.90
N SER A 186 -10.24 -19.48 64.65
CA SER A 186 -9.36 -18.42 64.10
C SER A 186 -8.43 -18.92 63.02
N ASP A 187 -7.80 -20.08 63.23
CA ASP A 187 -6.89 -20.67 62.26
C ASP A 187 -7.62 -21.13 60.99
N GLN A 188 -8.80 -21.70 61.09
CA GLN A 188 -9.64 -22.00 59.93
C GLN A 188 -9.98 -20.75 59.09
N VAL A 189 -10.33 -19.64 59.74
CA VAL A 189 -10.57 -18.38 59.06
C VAL A 189 -9.31 -17.87 58.36
N GLU A 190 -8.14 -17.93 58.99
CA GLU A 190 -6.89 -17.50 58.38
C GLU A 190 -6.45 -18.40 57.21
N ILE A 191 -6.64 -19.71 57.32
CA ILE A 191 -6.39 -20.67 56.20
C ILE A 191 -7.31 -20.36 55.02
N LYS A 192 -8.60 -20.11 55.26
CA LYS A 192 -9.56 -19.76 54.22
C LYS A 192 -9.14 -18.46 53.51
N LYS A 193 -8.82 -17.39 54.27
CA LYS A 193 -8.31 -16.12 53.69
C LYS A 193 -7.05 -16.32 52.89
N LEU A 194 -6.14 -17.18 53.34
CA LEU A 194 -4.91 -17.49 52.59
C LEU A 194 -5.22 -18.16 51.27
N GLN A 195 -6.19 -19.07 51.20
CA GLN A 195 -6.64 -19.70 49.97
C GLN A 195 -7.27 -18.69 49.01
N GLU A 196 -8.13 -17.80 49.52
CA GLU A 196 -8.75 -16.71 48.76
C GLU A 196 -7.66 -15.75 48.21
N ASP A 197 -6.68 -15.35 49.01
CA ASP A 197 -5.58 -14.50 48.60
C ASP A 197 -4.69 -15.14 47.54
N LYS A 198 -4.45 -16.44 47.62
CA LYS A 198 -3.71 -17.19 46.61
C LYS A 198 -4.48 -17.25 45.27
N ALA A 199 -5.78 -17.53 45.32
CA ALA A 199 -6.63 -17.54 44.14
C ALA A 199 -6.66 -16.16 43.43
N GLU A 200 -6.81 -15.09 44.19
CA GLU A 200 -6.78 -13.72 43.70
C GLU A 200 -5.41 -13.34 43.09
N LEU A 201 -4.31 -13.76 43.71
CA LEU A 201 -2.98 -13.55 43.20
C LEU A 201 -2.78 -14.24 41.85
N ASP A 202 -3.27 -15.45 41.70
CA ASP A 202 -3.18 -16.19 40.41
C ASP A 202 -4.05 -15.55 39.35
N HIS A 203 -5.24 -15.04 39.72
CA HIS A 203 -6.07 -14.26 38.81
C HIS A 203 -5.36 -12.98 38.34
N GLN A 204 -4.75 -12.21 39.26
CA GLN A 204 -3.99 -11.00 38.89
C GLN A 204 -2.79 -11.29 38.02
N LYS A 205 -2.08 -12.40 38.23
CA LYS A 205 -0.97 -12.86 37.38
C LYS A 205 -1.46 -13.20 35.97
N SER A 206 -2.59 -13.89 35.87
CA SER A 206 -3.22 -14.27 34.60
C SER A 206 -3.65 -13.02 33.83
N GLU A 207 -4.33 -12.08 34.47
CA GLU A 207 -4.77 -10.82 33.87
C GLU A 207 -3.58 -9.98 33.36
N LYS A 208 -2.50 -9.87 34.14
CA LYS A 208 -1.26 -9.24 33.70
C LYS A 208 -0.70 -9.87 32.45
N ASN A 209 -0.68 -11.20 32.35
CA ASN A 209 -0.16 -11.89 31.18
C ASN A 209 -1.05 -11.65 29.95
N ARG A 210 -2.38 -11.64 30.13
CA ARG A 210 -3.36 -11.29 29.09
C ARG A 210 -3.13 -9.87 28.56
N LEU A 211 -2.98 -8.89 29.45
CA LEU A 211 -2.69 -7.51 29.06
C LEU A 211 -1.38 -7.37 28.30
N LYS A 212 -0.32 -8.09 28.70
CA LYS A 212 0.94 -8.13 27.96
C LYS A 212 0.78 -8.67 26.55
N ALA A 213 0.04 -9.76 26.40
CA ALA A 213 -0.22 -10.36 25.09
C ALA A 213 -1.00 -9.39 24.19
N ASP A 214 -1.98 -8.67 24.72
CA ASP A 214 -2.75 -7.65 23.98
C ASP A 214 -1.86 -6.50 23.49
N VAL A 215 -0.94 -6.01 24.33
CA VAL A 215 0.03 -4.99 23.94
C VAL A 215 0.91 -5.45 22.78
N GLU A 216 1.46 -6.65 22.86
CA GLU A 216 2.33 -7.18 21.80
C GLU A 216 1.55 -7.41 20.49
N ALA A 217 0.33 -7.92 20.56
CA ALA A 217 -0.55 -8.07 19.40
C ALA A 217 -0.83 -6.72 18.71
N LYS A 218 -1.17 -5.69 19.48
CA LYS A 218 -1.41 -4.33 18.95
C LYS A 218 -0.16 -3.71 18.34
N LYS A 219 1.01 -3.90 18.94
CA LYS A 219 2.29 -3.44 18.38
C LYS A 219 2.57 -4.12 17.03
N ALA A 220 2.41 -5.44 16.96
CA ALA A 220 2.62 -6.21 15.74
C ALA A 220 1.65 -5.82 14.61
N GLU A 221 0.38 -5.59 14.93
CA GLU A 221 -0.62 -5.13 13.97
C GLU A 221 -0.29 -3.74 13.42
N ASN A 222 0.07 -2.79 14.29
CA ASN A 222 0.47 -1.45 13.88
C ASN A 222 1.68 -1.48 12.93
N GLU A 223 2.67 -2.28 13.22
CA GLU A 223 3.86 -2.41 12.38
C GLU A 223 3.56 -3.05 11.02
N LYS A 224 2.71 -4.08 11.01
CA LYS A 224 2.24 -4.72 9.77
C LYS A 224 1.50 -3.72 8.89
N ASN A 225 0.53 -3.00 9.45
CA ASN A 225 -0.27 -2.01 8.73
C ASN A 225 0.60 -0.90 8.14
N LYS A 226 1.57 -0.40 8.91
CA LYS A 226 2.53 0.61 8.45
C LYS A 226 3.36 0.12 7.25
N LYS A 227 3.96 -1.06 7.36
CA LYS A 227 4.77 -1.65 6.27
C LYS A 227 3.97 -1.88 5.00
N GLU A 228 2.73 -2.37 5.13
CA GLU A 228 1.86 -2.62 3.98
C GLU A 228 1.48 -1.32 3.27
N THR A 229 1.13 -0.29 4.03
CA THR A 229 0.78 1.03 3.50
C THR A 229 1.95 1.69 2.78
N GLU A 230 3.14 1.69 3.36
CA GLU A 230 4.37 2.21 2.75
C GLU A 230 4.70 1.49 1.43
N LYS A 231 4.53 0.16 1.39
CA LYS A 231 4.75 -0.64 0.18
C LYS A 231 3.80 -0.24 -0.96
N VAL A 232 2.52 -0.11 -0.66
CA VAL A 232 1.51 0.28 -1.66
C VAL A 232 1.77 1.71 -2.16
N GLN A 233 2.09 2.64 -1.27
CA GLN A 233 2.43 4.02 -1.63
C GLN A 233 3.65 4.08 -2.56
N LYS A 234 4.71 3.34 -2.26
CA LYS A 234 5.91 3.26 -3.09
C LYS A 234 5.63 2.70 -4.48
N GLN A 235 4.80 1.64 -4.57
CA GLN A 235 4.40 1.06 -5.85
C GLN A 235 3.61 2.05 -6.70
N LYS A 236 2.66 2.77 -6.11
CA LYS A 236 1.85 3.79 -6.81
C LYS A 236 2.70 4.97 -7.30
N LYS A 237 3.65 5.44 -6.49
CA LYS A 237 4.59 6.50 -6.92
C LYS A 237 5.41 6.06 -8.14
N LYS A 238 5.97 4.86 -8.13
CA LYS A 238 6.73 4.34 -9.28
C LYS A 238 5.88 4.27 -10.55
N LEU A 239 4.65 3.79 -10.43
CA LEU A 239 3.75 3.69 -11.57
C LEU A 239 3.39 5.07 -12.14
N LEU A 240 3.18 6.07 -11.27
CA LEU A 240 2.93 7.45 -11.70
C LEU A 240 4.13 8.06 -12.44
N GLU A 241 5.35 7.82 -11.95
CA GLU A 241 6.58 8.27 -12.61
C GLU A 241 6.73 7.64 -13.99
N GLU A 242 6.43 6.34 -14.11
CA GLU A 242 6.49 5.63 -15.39
C GLU A 242 5.50 6.20 -16.41
N TYR A 243 4.25 6.44 -16.02
CA TYR A 243 3.27 7.03 -16.93
C TYR A 243 3.63 8.46 -17.34
N ARG A 244 4.17 9.28 -16.44
CA ARG A 244 4.64 10.62 -16.77
C ARG A 244 5.80 10.59 -17.77
N LYS A 245 6.70 9.62 -17.64
CA LYS A 245 7.80 9.42 -18.61
C LYS A 245 7.25 9.04 -19.97
N GLN A 246 6.33 8.10 -20.04
CA GLN A 246 5.68 7.70 -21.30
C GLN A 246 4.91 8.86 -21.94
N GLU A 247 4.22 9.69 -21.17
CA GLU A 247 3.54 10.89 -21.65
C GLU A 247 4.55 11.87 -22.28
N ALA A 248 5.67 12.11 -21.61
CA ALA A 248 6.71 13.02 -22.11
C ALA A 248 7.33 12.52 -23.43
N GLU A 249 7.65 11.22 -23.51
CA GLU A 249 8.20 10.58 -24.72
C GLU A 249 7.21 10.68 -25.91
N LEU A 250 5.92 10.43 -25.68
CA LEU A 250 4.91 10.53 -26.73
C LEU A 250 4.66 11.99 -27.16
N ASN A 251 4.69 12.95 -26.24
CA ASN A 251 4.58 14.36 -26.57
C ASN A 251 5.77 14.85 -27.42
N GLU A 252 6.98 14.40 -27.12
CA GLU A 252 8.17 14.72 -27.91
C GLU A 252 8.06 14.14 -29.32
N LYS A 253 7.66 12.87 -29.43
CA LYS A 253 7.42 12.24 -30.73
C LYS A 253 6.34 12.98 -31.52
N MET A 254 5.24 13.37 -30.92
CA MET A 254 4.18 14.15 -31.56
C MET A 254 4.69 15.49 -32.10
N ARG A 255 5.54 16.20 -31.35
CA ARG A 255 6.17 17.45 -31.80
C ARG A 255 7.07 17.23 -33.01
N SER A 256 7.88 16.17 -33.01
CA SER A 256 8.73 15.82 -34.15
C SER A 256 7.89 15.62 -35.42
N VAL A 257 6.83 14.79 -35.34
CA VAL A 257 5.93 14.53 -36.46
C VAL A 257 5.23 15.80 -36.94
N GLN A 258 4.83 16.69 -36.03
CA GLN A 258 4.23 18.00 -36.41
C GLN A 258 5.22 18.91 -37.16
N VAL A 259 6.50 18.90 -36.79
CA VAL A 259 7.55 19.63 -37.51
C VAL A 259 7.73 19.04 -38.90
N ASP A 260 7.72 17.73 -39.04
CA ASP A 260 7.81 17.07 -40.34
C ASP A 260 6.63 17.41 -41.24
N ILE A 261 5.38 17.42 -40.70
CA ILE A 261 4.18 17.86 -41.42
C ILE A 261 4.32 19.30 -41.90
N ALA A 262 4.75 20.21 -41.01
CA ALA A 262 4.95 21.62 -41.40
C ALA A 262 6.00 21.80 -42.48
N SER A 263 7.10 21.04 -42.47
CA SER A 263 8.12 21.02 -43.48
C SER A 263 7.56 20.54 -44.84
N ILE A 264 6.80 19.42 -44.81
CA ILE A 264 6.16 18.86 -46.01
C ILE A 264 5.16 19.85 -46.59
N GLN A 265 4.31 20.47 -45.79
CA GLN A 265 3.33 21.47 -46.25
C GLN A 265 4.01 22.69 -46.86
N ASN A 266 5.10 23.19 -46.27
CA ASN A 266 5.88 24.30 -46.85
C ASN A 266 6.51 23.91 -48.19
N ASN A 267 7.05 22.69 -48.30
CA ASN A 267 7.60 22.19 -49.51
C ASN A 267 6.54 22.01 -50.61
N MET A 268 5.34 21.56 -50.29
CA MET A 268 4.21 21.45 -51.21
C MET A 268 3.80 22.78 -51.85
N ILE A 269 3.92 23.90 -51.14
CA ILE A 269 3.63 25.24 -51.65
C ILE A 269 4.61 25.59 -52.80
N ASN A 270 5.85 25.12 -52.70
CA ASN A 270 6.92 25.44 -53.64
C ASN A 270 6.92 24.53 -54.89
N ILE A 271 6.10 23.46 -54.89
CA ILE A 271 6.01 22.57 -56.04
C ILE A 271 5.19 23.26 -57.17
N ASN A 272 5.86 23.60 -58.25
CA ASN A 272 5.26 24.17 -59.45
C ASN A 272 4.85 23.08 -60.47
N THR A 273 3.59 23.04 -60.83
CA THR A 273 3.02 22.09 -61.75
C THR A 273 2.66 22.73 -63.12
N SER A 274 3.05 23.98 -63.36
CA SER A 274 2.78 24.68 -64.60
C SER A 274 3.82 24.38 -65.68
N VAL A 275 3.43 24.56 -66.94
CA VAL A 275 4.32 24.45 -68.12
C VAL A 275 4.76 25.85 -68.54
N ALA A 276 6.08 26.05 -68.70
CA ALA A 276 6.65 27.32 -69.13
C ALA A 276 6.11 27.71 -70.53
N GLY A 277 5.60 28.92 -70.66
CA GLY A 277 5.09 29.44 -71.94
C GLY A 277 3.64 29.13 -72.26
N LYS A 278 2.91 28.32 -71.48
CA LYS A 278 1.44 28.24 -71.55
C LYS A 278 0.80 29.31 -70.68
N LEU A 279 0.33 30.38 -71.32
CA LEU A 279 -0.56 31.34 -70.68
C LEU A 279 -1.91 30.63 -70.47
N ASP A 280 -2.28 30.48 -69.21
CA ASP A 280 -3.61 29.95 -68.86
C ASP A 280 -4.66 31.04 -69.13
N PHE A 281 -5.34 30.97 -70.27
CA PHE A 281 -6.46 31.87 -70.62
C PHE A 281 -7.79 31.43 -70.05
N SER A 282 -7.83 30.62 -69.02
CA SER A 282 -9.06 30.18 -68.32
C SER A 282 -9.52 31.24 -67.29
N GLY A 283 -9.51 32.51 -67.65
CA GLY A 283 -9.98 33.57 -66.81
C GLY A 283 -10.97 34.49 -67.54
N ASN A 284 -12.22 34.06 -67.64
CA ASN A 284 -13.35 34.96 -67.64
C ASN A 284 -14.57 34.24 -67.12
#